data_74a2d5503fbb30a651db929f126fd1a9
#
_entry.id   74a2d5503fbb30a651db929f126fd1a9
#
_cell.length_a   1.000
_cell.length_b   1.000
_cell.length_c   1.000
_cell.angle_alpha   90.00
_cell.angle_beta   90.00
_cell.angle_gamma   90.00
#
_symmetry.space_group_name_H-M   'P 1'
#
loop_
_entity.id
_entity.type
_entity.pdbx_description
1 polymer ?
#
loop_
_entity_poly.entity_id
_entity_poly.type
_entity_poly.pdbx_seq_one_letter_code
_entity_poly.pdbx_strand_id
1 'polypeptide(L)'
;MGLFRGLHCPFCRRQLVQLGTTQDKLKAMGVETMAVVNTPLERARLYFKYRPARVLLAADPEATAHRAFRVPAGVFVENESGASWPQSVTIGQFLALKINPTGELPAPQNPFAAMEALNKQEGFELTETDQQIAAAHGTQLAGHFLIDREGIIRWGHIEAGERIEDLSQFPSDEEILRAARSL
;
A
#
# COMPACT_ATOMS: atom_id res chain seq x y z
N MET A 1 -8.58 3.96 -8.05
CA MET A 1 -8.26 4.47 -6.71
C MET A 1 -7.28 3.52 -6.03
N GLY A 2 -6.19 4.05 -5.42
CA GLY A 2 -5.26 3.29 -4.59
C GLY A 2 -5.45 3.64 -3.12
N LEU A 3 -5.47 2.64 -2.23
CA LEU A 3 -5.50 2.77 -0.78
C LEU A 3 -4.16 2.28 -0.23
N PHE A 4 -3.40 3.17 0.41
CA PHE A 4 -2.04 2.88 0.83
C PHE A 4 -1.84 3.08 2.33
N ARG A 5 -0.96 2.26 2.90
CA ARG A 5 -0.42 2.50 4.26
C ARG A 5 0.19 3.90 4.33
N GLY A 6 0.50 4.34 5.54
CA GLY A 6 1.16 5.63 5.76
C GLY A 6 2.55 5.73 5.13
N LEU A 7 3.16 6.90 5.24
CA LEU A 7 4.47 7.20 4.67
C LEU A 7 5.61 6.33 5.23
N HIS A 8 5.41 5.66 6.37
CA HIS A 8 6.35 4.69 6.92
C HIS A 8 6.61 3.49 5.99
N CYS A 9 5.69 3.19 5.06
CA CYS A 9 5.79 2.06 4.14
C CYS A 9 6.52 2.45 2.84
N PRO A 10 7.77 2.03 2.62
CA PRO A 10 8.51 2.36 1.40
C PRO A 10 7.88 1.74 0.15
N PHE A 11 7.31 0.55 0.25
CA PHE A 11 6.61 -0.11 -0.86
C PHE A 11 5.43 0.72 -1.34
N CYS A 12 4.62 1.26 -0.41
CA CYS A 12 3.50 2.13 -0.73
C CYS A 12 3.94 3.44 -1.39
N ARG A 13 5.04 4.04 -0.92
CA ARG A 13 5.59 5.25 -1.54
C ARG A 13 6.02 5.02 -2.99
N ARG A 14 6.67 3.87 -3.27
CA ARG A 14 7.07 3.47 -4.64
C ARG A 14 5.86 3.21 -5.52
N GLN A 15 4.89 2.48 -5.01
CA GLN A 15 3.65 2.20 -5.76
C GLN A 15 2.86 3.47 -6.08
N LEU A 16 2.88 4.45 -5.18
CA LEU A 16 2.24 5.73 -5.42
C LEU A 16 2.93 6.51 -6.56
N VAL A 17 4.26 6.46 -6.65
CA VAL A 17 5.02 7.02 -7.77
C VAL A 17 4.69 6.28 -9.06
N GLN A 18 4.66 4.96 -9.05
CA GLN A 18 4.30 4.13 -10.20
C GLN A 18 2.88 4.44 -10.69
N LEU A 19 1.90 4.52 -9.80
CA LEU A 19 0.54 4.91 -10.14
C LEU A 19 0.49 6.28 -10.81
N GLY A 20 1.35 7.22 -10.40
CA GLY A 20 1.53 8.52 -11.03
C GLY A 20 2.07 8.44 -12.46
N THR A 21 2.86 7.43 -12.80
CA THR A 21 3.32 7.23 -14.19
C THR A 21 2.23 6.61 -15.09
N THR A 22 1.35 5.81 -14.51
CA THR A 22 0.24 5.16 -15.22
C THR A 22 -0.95 6.11 -15.45
N GLN A 23 -1.07 7.16 -14.63
CA GLN A 23 -2.19 8.10 -14.63
C GLN A 23 -2.51 8.67 -16.00
N ASP A 24 -1.50 9.10 -16.78
CA ASP A 24 -1.74 9.72 -18.08
C ASP A 24 -2.40 8.74 -19.06
N LYS A 25 -2.01 7.47 -19.01
CA LYS A 25 -2.61 6.40 -19.81
C LYS A 25 -4.04 6.11 -19.37
N LEU A 26 -4.30 6.10 -18.06
CA LEU A 26 -5.64 5.93 -17.51
C LEU A 26 -6.55 7.10 -17.88
N LYS A 27 -6.05 8.33 -17.79
CA LYS A 27 -6.78 9.53 -18.15
C LYS A 27 -7.17 9.56 -19.64
N ALA A 28 -6.29 9.09 -20.53
CA ALA A 28 -6.61 8.93 -21.95
C ALA A 28 -7.75 7.93 -22.21
N MET A 29 -8.03 7.04 -21.25
CA MET A 29 -9.14 6.07 -21.27
C MET A 29 -10.38 6.59 -20.49
N GLY A 30 -10.38 7.85 -20.03
CA GLY A 30 -11.47 8.43 -19.25
C GLY A 30 -11.50 8.01 -17.78
N VAL A 31 -10.39 7.48 -17.25
CA VAL A 31 -10.27 7.04 -15.86
C VAL A 31 -9.45 8.04 -15.06
N GLU A 32 -10.09 8.67 -14.07
CA GLU A 32 -9.41 9.54 -13.11
C GLU A 32 -8.72 8.71 -12.02
N THR A 33 -7.56 9.20 -11.56
CA THR A 33 -6.73 8.47 -10.60
C THR A 33 -6.63 9.23 -9.28
N MET A 34 -6.87 8.53 -8.18
CA MET A 34 -6.75 9.05 -6.82
C MET A 34 -6.03 8.05 -5.93
N ALA A 35 -5.24 8.53 -4.99
CA ALA A 35 -4.64 7.74 -3.93
C ALA A 35 -5.02 8.28 -2.54
N VAL A 36 -5.31 7.37 -1.63
CA VAL A 36 -5.56 7.65 -0.20
C VAL A 36 -4.41 7.10 0.61
N VAL A 37 -3.83 7.91 1.48
CA VAL A 37 -2.71 7.51 2.34
C VAL A 37 -3.09 7.63 3.81
N ASN A 38 -2.77 6.62 4.61
CA ASN A 38 -3.00 6.61 6.06
C ASN A 38 -1.95 7.49 6.76
N THR A 39 -2.06 8.80 6.57
CA THR A 39 -1.11 9.77 7.11
C THR A 39 -1.88 11.06 7.39
N PRO A 40 -1.62 11.75 8.52
CA PRO A 40 -2.22 13.04 8.80
C PRO A 40 -1.93 14.06 7.69
N LEU A 41 -2.92 14.91 7.42
CA LEU A 41 -2.90 15.85 6.29
C LEU A 41 -1.63 16.72 6.26
N GLU A 42 -1.24 17.27 7.41
CA GLU A 42 -0.07 18.16 7.48
C GLU A 42 1.24 17.41 7.19
N ARG A 43 1.35 16.16 7.68
CA ARG A 43 2.52 15.31 7.37
C ARG A 43 2.55 14.90 5.90
N ALA A 44 1.41 14.56 5.31
CA ALA A 44 1.30 14.27 3.89
C ALA A 44 1.68 15.50 3.04
N ARG A 45 1.12 16.68 3.34
CA ARG A 45 1.45 17.94 2.65
C ARG A 45 2.95 18.25 2.70
N LEU A 46 3.58 18.11 3.86
CA LEU A 46 5.00 18.36 4.02
C LEU A 46 5.84 17.40 3.16
N TYR A 47 5.53 16.10 3.19
CA TYR A 47 6.24 15.11 2.40
C TYR A 47 6.12 15.35 0.90
N PHE A 48 4.89 15.52 0.41
CA PHE A 48 4.61 15.67 -1.02
C PHE A 48 4.96 17.05 -1.58
N LYS A 49 5.21 18.06 -0.72
CA LYS A 49 5.79 19.33 -1.15
C LYS A 49 7.18 19.14 -1.77
N TYR A 50 7.98 18.23 -1.24
CA TYR A 50 9.36 17.97 -1.69
C TYR A 50 9.48 16.72 -2.58
N ARG A 51 8.45 15.88 -2.60
CA ARG A 51 8.35 14.67 -3.42
C ARG A 51 6.96 14.62 -4.07
N PRO A 52 6.69 15.48 -5.06
CA PRO A 52 5.34 15.65 -5.60
C PRO A 52 4.84 14.36 -6.23
N ALA A 53 3.64 13.95 -5.84
CA ALA A 53 2.90 12.88 -6.49
C ALA A 53 2.14 13.45 -7.71
N ARG A 54 2.02 12.64 -8.76
CA ARG A 54 1.28 13.03 -9.98
C ARG A 54 -0.21 12.71 -9.90
N VAL A 55 -0.64 12.00 -8.85
CA VAL A 55 -2.05 11.63 -8.63
C VAL A 55 -2.71 12.55 -7.62
N LEU A 56 -4.04 12.65 -7.67
CA LEU A 56 -4.81 13.29 -6.62
C LEU A 56 -4.63 12.52 -5.31
N LEU A 57 -4.30 13.22 -4.23
CA LEU A 57 -4.03 12.64 -2.93
C LEU A 57 -5.09 13.02 -1.90
N ALA A 58 -5.51 12.04 -1.10
CA ALA A 58 -6.30 12.23 0.10
C ALA A 58 -5.55 11.65 1.32
N ALA A 59 -5.65 12.35 2.45
CA ALA A 59 -5.11 11.92 3.73
C ALA A 59 -6.23 11.26 4.55
N ASP A 60 -5.97 10.07 5.09
CA ASP A 60 -6.92 9.30 5.90
C ASP A 60 -6.18 8.60 7.06
N PRO A 61 -5.76 9.36 8.10
CA PRO A 61 -4.97 8.80 9.20
C PRO A 61 -5.70 7.71 9.99
N GLU A 62 -7.03 7.67 9.91
CA GLU A 62 -7.87 6.69 10.60
C GLU A 62 -8.16 5.43 9.78
N ALA A 63 -7.60 5.30 8.58
CA ALA A 63 -7.86 4.18 7.65
C ALA A 63 -9.36 3.93 7.39
N THR A 64 -10.17 4.99 7.33
CA THR A 64 -11.62 4.91 7.13
C THR A 64 -11.95 4.36 5.75
N ALA A 65 -11.21 4.80 4.72
CA ALA A 65 -11.38 4.29 3.37
C ALA A 65 -11.04 2.79 3.28
N HIS A 66 -9.96 2.34 3.96
CA HIS A 66 -9.62 0.90 3.99
C HIS A 66 -10.76 0.07 4.58
N ARG A 67 -11.35 0.51 5.70
CA ARG A 67 -12.50 -0.18 6.29
C ARG A 67 -13.72 -0.17 5.36
N ALA A 68 -14.03 0.96 4.72
CA ALA A 68 -15.16 1.07 3.79
C ALA A 68 -15.02 0.12 2.59
N PHE A 69 -13.79 -0.07 2.10
CA PHE A 69 -13.47 -0.98 1.00
C PHE A 69 -13.16 -2.41 1.46
N ARG A 70 -13.30 -2.69 2.75
CA ARG A 70 -13.01 -4.00 3.36
C ARG A 70 -11.58 -4.49 3.09
N VAL A 71 -10.63 -3.57 3.02
CA VAL A 71 -9.21 -3.92 2.94
C VAL A 71 -8.77 -4.38 4.32
N PRO A 72 -8.26 -5.61 4.49
CA PRO A 72 -7.94 -6.16 5.79
C PRO A 72 -6.81 -5.40 6.51
N ALA A 73 -6.90 -5.38 7.85
CA ALA A 73 -5.79 -5.05 8.74
C ALA A 73 -5.56 -6.29 9.60
N GLY A 74 -4.42 -6.95 9.42
CA GLY A 74 -4.05 -8.11 10.23
C GLY A 74 -3.70 -7.70 11.66
N VAL A 75 -3.77 -8.65 12.59
CA VAL A 75 -3.28 -8.48 13.95
C VAL A 75 -2.21 -9.52 14.25
N PHE A 76 -1.21 -9.15 15.05
CA PHE A 76 -0.26 -10.13 15.54
C PHE A 76 -0.87 -10.95 16.68
N VAL A 77 -0.77 -12.26 16.56
CA VAL A 77 -1.21 -13.24 17.59
C VAL A 77 -0.04 -14.05 18.08
N GLU A 78 -0.14 -14.58 19.31
CA GLU A 78 0.95 -15.32 19.95
C GLU A 78 1.12 -16.72 19.35
N ASN A 79 0.03 -17.39 19.01
CA ASN A 79 0.01 -18.80 18.62
C ASN A 79 -0.42 -19.00 17.17
N GLU A 80 0.21 -19.92 16.47
CA GLU A 80 -0.11 -20.29 15.09
C GLU A 80 -1.52 -20.87 14.96
N SER A 81 -2.02 -21.59 15.97
CA SER A 81 -3.38 -22.14 15.95
C SER A 81 -4.48 -21.07 15.93
N GLY A 82 -4.15 -19.84 16.34
CA GLY A 82 -5.06 -18.69 16.25
C GLY A 82 -4.81 -17.80 15.03
N ALA A 83 -3.78 -18.09 14.24
CA ALA A 83 -3.44 -17.30 13.06
C ALA A 83 -4.32 -17.70 11.89
N SER A 84 -4.96 -16.71 11.26
CA SER A 84 -5.81 -16.86 10.07
C SER A 84 -5.62 -15.66 9.16
N TRP A 85 -4.73 -15.80 8.18
CA TRP A 85 -4.48 -14.74 7.21
C TRP A 85 -5.73 -14.47 6.35
N PRO A 86 -6.05 -13.20 6.03
CA PRO A 86 -5.33 -11.96 6.33
C PRO A 86 -5.72 -11.28 7.65
N GLN A 87 -6.54 -11.88 8.50
CA GLN A 87 -7.02 -11.29 9.75
C GLN A 87 -5.96 -11.33 10.85
N SER A 88 -5.12 -12.36 10.87
CA SER A 88 -4.09 -12.51 11.90
C SER A 88 -2.88 -13.31 11.41
N VAL A 89 -1.74 -13.05 12.04
CA VAL A 89 -0.44 -13.68 11.75
C VAL A 89 0.40 -13.71 13.02
N THR A 90 1.26 -14.70 13.17
CA THR A 90 2.27 -14.66 14.24
C THR A 90 3.47 -13.85 13.80
N ILE A 91 4.20 -13.27 14.79
CA ILE A 91 5.44 -12.56 14.49
C ILE A 91 6.48 -13.51 13.84
N GLY A 92 6.49 -14.79 14.22
CA GLY A 92 7.36 -15.82 13.63
C GLY A 92 7.07 -16.04 12.15
N GLN A 93 5.81 -16.23 11.78
CA GLN A 93 5.38 -16.33 10.37
C GLN A 93 5.76 -15.08 9.56
N PHE A 94 5.51 -13.89 10.12
CA PHE A 94 5.84 -12.64 9.46
C PHE A 94 7.36 -12.46 9.24
N LEU A 95 8.18 -12.79 10.22
CA LEU A 95 9.65 -12.74 10.12
C LEU A 95 10.24 -13.82 9.20
N ALA A 96 9.53 -14.94 9.00
CA ALA A 96 9.95 -15.99 8.09
C ALA A 96 9.79 -15.61 6.61
N LEU A 97 8.93 -14.62 6.30
CA LEU A 97 8.74 -14.14 4.94
C LEU A 97 10.04 -13.62 4.34
N LYS A 98 10.17 -13.79 3.03
CA LYS A 98 11.30 -13.31 2.24
C LYS A 98 10.77 -12.49 1.08
N ILE A 99 10.79 -11.17 1.21
CA ILE A 99 10.25 -10.25 0.21
C ILE A 99 11.35 -9.43 -0.46
N ASN A 100 11.21 -9.24 -1.76
CA ASN A 100 11.96 -8.30 -2.59
C ASN A 100 11.09 -7.96 -3.81
N PRO A 101 9.93 -7.31 -3.61
CA PRO A 101 8.90 -7.18 -4.64
C PRO A 101 9.35 -6.37 -5.86
N THR A 102 10.24 -5.41 -5.65
CA THR A 102 10.77 -4.53 -6.73
C THR A 102 12.14 -4.97 -7.25
N GLY A 103 12.75 -6.00 -6.64
CA GLY A 103 14.10 -6.44 -6.98
C GLY A 103 15.22 -5.46 -6.59
N GLU A 104 14.92 -4.41 -5.86
CA GLU A 104 15.89 -3.36 -5.48
C GLU A 104 16.80 -3.75 -4.32
N LEU A 105 16.41 -4.75 -3.53
CA LEU A 105 17.24 -5.27 -2.46
C LEU A 105 18.27 -6.26 -3.01
N PRO A 106 19.48 -6.33 -2.43
CA PRO A 106 20.52 -7.29 -2.83
C PRO A 106 20.06 -8.76 -2.73
N ALA A 107 19.15 -9.05 -1.79
CA ALA A 107 18.54 -10.36 -1.60
C ALA A 107 17.17 -10.19 -0.91
N PRO A 108 16.24 -11.18 -1.03
CA PRO A 108 15.00 -11.17 -0.28
C PRO A 108 15.24 -11.16 1.24
N GLN A 109 14.51 -10.30 1.95
CA GLN A 109 14.62 -10.09 3.40
C GLN A 109 13.26 -10.21 4.07
N ASN A 110 13.22 -10.36 5.38
CA ASN A 110 11.96 -10.25 6.09
C ASN A 110 11.37 -8.83 5.96
N PRO A 111 10.06 -8.65 6.13
CA PRO A 111 9.41 -7.37 5.83
C PRO A 111 9.99 -6.17 6.58
N PHE A 112 10.37 -6.33 7.85
CA PHE A 112 10.95 -5.22 8.63
C PHE A 112 12.34 -4.83 8.11
N ALA A 113 13.21 -5.82 7.87
CA ALA A 113 14.55 -5.57 7.33
C ALA A 113 14.48 -4.97 5.91
N ALA A 114 13.54 -5.44 5.08
CA ALA A 114 13.28 -4.87 3.77
C ALA A 114 12.84 -3.40 3.85
N MET A 115 11.91 -3.08 4.75
CA MET A 115 11.46 -1.70 4.99
C MET A 115 12.60 -0.80 5.46
N GLU A 116 13.42 -1.26 6.40
CA GLU A 116 14.58 -0.52 6.92
C GLU A 116 15.60 -0.24 5.80
N ALA A 117 15.96 -1.27 5.04
CA ALA A 117 16.92 -1.15 3.94
C ALA A 117 16.42 -0.14 2.87
N LEU A 118 15.16 -0.20 2.49
CA LEU A 118 14.58 0.71 1.50
C LEU A 118 14.44 2.14 2.05
N ASN A 119 14.07 2.32 3.31
CA ASN A 119 14.05 3.64 3.95
C ASN A 119 15.43 4.28 3.95
N LYS A 120 16.46 3.50 4.32
CA LYS A 120 17.88 3.94 4.28
C LYS A 120 18.31 4.33 2.87
N GLN A 121 17.96 3.52 1.88
CA GLN A 121 18.29 3.79 0.47
C GLN A 121 17.64 5.08 -0.03
N GLU A 122 16.40 5.39 0.40
CA GLU A 122 15.70 6.62 0.05
C GLU A 122 16.12 7.83 0.89
N GLY A 123 16.95 7.66 1.91
CA GLY A 123 17.22 8.72 2.89
C GLY A 123 15.94 9.16 3.63
N PHE A 124 15.02 8.22 3.86
CA PHE A 124 13.76 8.50 4.53
C PHE A 124 13.88 8.17 6.03
N GLU A 125 13.74 9.19 6.85
CA GLU A 125 13.69 9.06 8.29
C GLU A 125 12.24 9.12 8.78
N LEU A 126 11.88 8.13 9.62
CA LEU A 126 10.56 8.08 10.25
C LEU A 126 10.43 9.21 11.27
N THR A 127 9.44 10.08 11.09
CA THR A 127 9.06 11.04 12.12
C THR A 127 8.27 10.34 13.24
N GLU A 128 8.09 11.02 14.39
CA GLU A 128 7.23 10.52 15.44
C GLU A 128 5.80 10.22 14.94
N THR A 129 5.26 11.09 14.08
CA THR A 129 3.97 10.87 13.43
C THR A 129 3.95 9.60 12.58
N ASP A 130 5.02 9.34 11.79
CA ASP A 130 5.11 8.13 10.98
C ASP A 130 5.18 6.87 11.86
N GLN A 131 5.87 6.94 13.00
CA GLN A 131 5.94 5.85 13.99
C GLN A 131 4.57 5.57 14.64
N GLN A 132 3.83 6.62 15.01
CA GLN A 132 2.47 6.48 15.55
C GLN A 132 1.52 5.82 14.54
N ILE A 133 1.57 6.24 13.27
CA ILE A 133 0.77 5.62 12.20
C ILE A 133 1.21 4.17 11.95
N ALA A 134 2.51 3.89 11.97
CA ALA A 134 3.02 2.52 11.83
C ALA A 134 2.55 1.62 12.98
N ALA A 135 2.50 2.13 14.21
CA ALA A 135 1.99 1.40 15.37
C ALA A 135 0.47 1.13 15.26
N ALA A 136 -0.30 2.10 14.76
CA ALA A 136 -1.75 1.98 14.65
C ALA A 136 -2.20 1.14 13.42
N HIS A 137 -1.48 1.26 12.29
CA HIS A 137 -1.91 0.74 10.99
C HIS A 137 -0.80 0.00 10.22
N GLY A 138 0.28 -0.43 10.87
CA GLY A 138 1.42 -1.08 10.20
C GLY A 138 1.08 -2.40 9.51
N THR A 139 0.05 -3.09 9.99
CA THR A 139 -0.46 -4.35 9.41
C THR A 139 -1.61 -4.14 8.41
N GLN A 140 -2.03 -2.89 8.17
CA GLN A 140 -3.04 -2.59 7.16
C GLN A 140 -2.54 -3.01 5.78
N LEU A 141 -3.32 -3.79 5.03
CA LEU A 141 -3.00 -4.11 3.64
C LEU A 141 -3.32 -2.91 2.73
N ALA A 142 -2.71 -2.89 1.56
CA ALA A 142 -3.03 -1.90 0.53
C ALA A 142 -4.05 -2.47 -0.47
N GLY A 143 -4.79 -1.60 -1.15
CA GLY A 143 -5.78 -2.00 -2.13
C GLY A 143 -5.80 -1.09 -3.37
N HIS A 144 -6.11 -1.68 -4.53
CA HIS A 144 -6.33 -0.97 -5.79
C HIS A 144 -7.72 -1.30 -6.32
N PHE A 145 -8.48 -0.29 -6.71
CA PHE A 145 -9.86 -0.46 -7.14
C PHE A 145 -10.16 0.38 -8.39
N LEU A 146 -10.87 -0.22 -9.33
CA LEU A 146 -11.54 0.48 -10.41
C LEU A 146 -13.04 0.56 -10.09
N ILE A 147 -13.56 1.78 -10.13
CA ILE A 147 -14.92 2.11 -9.75
C ILE A 147 -15.55 2.80 -10.94
N ASP A 148 -16.72 2.35 -11.37
CA ASP A 148 -17.47 2.98 -12.45
C ASP A 148 -18.17 4.27 -12.01
N ARG A 149 -18.88 4.90 -12.93
CA ARG A 149 -19.61 6.17 -12.68
C ARG A 149 -20.81 5.99 -11.77
N GLU A 150 -21.33 4.78 -11.65
CA GLU A 150 -22.42 4.40 -10.75
C GLU A 150 -21.92 4.09 -9.33
N GLY A 151 -20.58 4.15 -9.09
CA GLY A 151 -19.98 3.85 -7.79
C GLY A 151 -19.76 2.36 -7.54
N ILE A 152 -19.87 1.52 -8.57
CA ILE A 152 -19.69 0.07 -8.45
C ILE A 152 -18.22 -0.30 -8.68
N ILE A 153 -17.66 -1.10 -7.77
CA ILE A 153 -16.32 -1.67 -7.93
C ILE A 153 -16.38 -2.73 -9.03
N ARG A 154 -15.68 -2.49 -10.13
CA ARG A 154 -15.60 -3.41 -11.28
C ARG A 154 -14.35 -4.28 -11.25
N TRP A 155 -13.31 -3.81 -10.60
CA TRP A 155 -12.09 -4.56 -10.39
C TRP A 155 -11.46 -4.15 -9.07
N GLY A 156 -10.84 -5.11 -8.38
CA GLY A 156 -10.10 -4.88 -7.15
C GLY A 156 -8.91 -5.81 -7.02
N HIS A 157 -7.84 -5.29 -6.44
CA HIS A 157 -6.68 -6.04 -6.02
C HIS A 157 -6.35 -5.63 -4.58
N ILE A 158 -6.27 -6.59 -3.69
CA ILE A 158 -5.82 -6.39 -2.32
C ILE A 158 -4.47 -7.07 -2.17
N GLU A 159 -3.46 -6.29 -1.81
CA GLU A 159 -2.11 -6.78 -1.53
C GLU A 159 -2.18 -7.96 -0.55
N ALA A 160 -1.57 -9.10 -0.90
CA ALA A 160 -1.56 -10.30 -0.06
C ALA A 160 -2.94 -10.72 0.49
N GLY A 161 -4.04 -10.39 -0.20
CA GLY A 161 -5.40 -10.66 0.28
C GLY A 161 -5.69 -12.16 0.49
N GLU A 162 -5.03 -13.02 -0.28
CA GLU A 162 -5.18 -14.48 -0.20
C GLU A 162 -3.99 -15.16 0.45
N ARG A 163 -2.78 -14.70 0.17
CA ARG A 163 -1.53 -15.33 0.59
C ARG A 163 -0.58 -14.30 1.18
N ILE A 164 -0.03 -14.58 2.34
CA ILE A 164 0.91 -13.70 3.03
C ILE A 164 2.23 -13.51 2.25
N GLU A 165 2.62 -14.49 1.43
CA GLU A 165 3.83 -14.43 0.60
C GLU A 165 3.77 -13.34 -0.45
N ASP A 166 2.57 -12.89 -0.81
CA ASP A 166 2.33 -11.81 -1.77
C ASP A 166 2.40 -10.40 -1.12
N LEU A 167 2.89 -10.34 0.12
CA LEU A 167 3.07 -9.06 0.83
C LEU A 167 4.00 -8.13 0.04
N SER A 168 3.57 -6.88 -0.10
CA SER A 168 4.23 -5.83 -0.89
C SER A 168 4.22 -6.08 -2.41
N GLN A 169 3.46 -7.05 -2.90
CA GLN A 169 3.19 -7.20 -4.32
C GLN A 169 1.96 -6.38 -4.70
N PHE A 170 2.15 -5.50 -5.66
CA PHE A 170 1.11 -4.61 -6.18
C PHE A 170 0.82 -4.93 -7.64
N PRO A 171 -0.37 -4.55 -8.15
CA PRO A 171 -0.68 -4.77 -9.55
C PRO A 171 0.27 -3.95 -10.44
N SER A 172 0.72 -4.56 -11.51
CA SER A 172 1.49 -3.89 -12.55
C SER A 172 0.65 -2.86 -13.32
N ASP A 173 1.32 -1.92 -13.99
CA ASP A 173 0.65 -0.97 -14.89
C ASP A 173 -0.22 -1.68 -15.92
N GLU A 174 0.27 -2.79 -16.50
CA GLU A 174 -0.46 -3.57 -17.49
C GLU A 174 -1.73 -4.20 -16.94
N GLU A 175 -1.70 -4.70 -15.71
CA GLU A 175 -2.88 -5.26 -15.05
C GLU A 175 -3.94 -4.19 -14.81
N ILE A 176 -3.53 -3.01 -14.29
CA ILE A 176 -4.44 -1.89 -14.06
C ILE A 176 -5.04 -1.40 -15.40
N LEU A 177 -4.21 -1.24 -16.44
CA LEU A 177 -4.65 -0.79 -17.75
C LEU A 177 -5.55 -1.82 -18.45
N ARG A 178 -5.27 -3.12 -18.30
CA ARG A 178 -6.11 -4.19 -18.83
C ARG A 178 -7.49 -4.18 -18.15
N ALA A 179 -7.52 -4.05 -16.84
CA ALA A 179 -8.77 -3.94 -16.09
C ALA A 179 -9.56 -2.70 -16.50
N ALA A 180 -8.89 -1.56 -16.70
CA ALA A 180 -9.53 -0.32 -17.14
C ALA A 180 -10.14 -0.40 -18.55
N ARG A 181 -9.59 -1.22 -19.44
CA ARG A 181 -10.16 -1.45 -20.79
C ARG A 181 -11.44 -2.29 -20.78
N SER A 182 -11.71 -2.98 -19.69
CA SER A 182 -12.91 -3.83 -19.54
C SER A 182 -14.08 -3.12 -18.86
N LEU A 183 -13.91 -1.83 -18.48
CA LEU A 183 -14.97 -0.98 -17.97
C LEU A 183 -15.84 -0.45 -19.14
#